data_02a3a6c7311071c43e09119ed5e06631
#
_entry.id   02a3a6c7311071c43e09119ed5e06631
#
_cell.length_a   1.000
_cell.length_b   1.000
_cell.length_c   1.000
_cell.angle_alpha   90.00
_cell.angle_beta   90.00
_cell.angle_gamma   90.00
#
_symmetry.space_group_name_H-M   'P 1'
#
loop_
_entity.id
_entity.type
_entity.pdbx_description
1 polymer ?
#
loop_
_entity_poly.entity_id
_entity_poly.type
_entity_poly.pdbx_seq_one_letter_code
_entity_poly.pdbx_strand_id
1 'polypeptide(L)'
;MDHAIARGVMPGLDTIDDTLSKMVAGGPNAITMHKGIAEKCFAPYAGKVALVLKLTTFGVYHFDEDVQVADVEEGLLMGADAVSAGCIVGGDNQDQQLRMLGRISKEALRAEMPLICHIYPRGNHITGADQYSVENVTYAARAAAELGVDLIKTNYTGDLDSFAKVVQAVPARVAIAGGLKCETVKEYLQMTRNVMDAGAAGVTYGRFVFRYRDITALVKTLSQVIHNGISVQEGLELLEYLEREHQKGGEPCT
;
A
#
# COMPACT_ATOMS: atom_id res chain seq x y z
N MET A 1 6.23 3.40 2.53
CA MET A 1 7.07 3.61 3.74
C MET A 1 6.58 4.83 4.54
N ASP A 2 5.28 4.99 4.60
CA ASP A 2 4.53 6.13 5.19
C ASP A 2 4.00 5.87 6.62
N HIS A 3 4.48 4.81 7.29
CA HIS A 3 3.87 4.34 8.55
C HIS A 3 4.32 5.09 9.80
N ALA A 4 5.46 5.79 9.79
CA ALA A 4 6.07 6.31 11.03
C ALA A 4 5.16 7.34 11.75
N ILE A 5 4.50 8.25 11.03
CA ILE A 5 3.57 9.20 11.64
C ILE A 5 2.34 8.46 12.19
N ALA A 6 1.81 7.52 11.41
CA ALA A 6 0.55 6.84 11.71
C ALA A 6 0.67 5.75 12.79
N ARG A 7 1.85 5.20 13.03
CA ARG A 7 2.05 3.97 13.83
C ARG A 7 3.28 4.03 14.76
N GLY A 8 4.02 5.13 14.77
CA GLY A 8 5.34 5.22 15.40
C GLY A 8 6.45 4.65 14.51
N VAL A 9 7.69 4.98 14.86
CA VAL A 9 8.86 4.39 14.23
C VAL A 9 8.96 2.93 14.66
N MET A 10 9.00 2.03 13.69
CA MET A 10 9.01 0.60 13.91
C MET A 10 10.22 -0.05 13.23
N PRO A 11 10.61 -1.28 13.61
CA PRO A 11 11.71 -2.00 12.97
C PRO A 11 11.58 -2.00 11.45
N GLY A 12 12.67 -1.70 10.76
CA GLY A 12 12.74 -1.51 9.31
C GLY A 12 12.43 -0.07 8.83
N LEU A 13 11.88 0.80 9.70
CA LEU A 13 11.74 2.24 9.40
C LEU A 13 12.67 3.11 10.25
N ASP A 14 13.35 2.53 11.22
CA ASP A 14 14.44 3.11 12.00
C ASP A 14 15.73 3.23 11.19
N THR A 15 15.93 2.35 10.21
CA THR A 15 17.05 2.36 9.24
C THR A 15 16.50 2.52 7.82
N ILE A 16 15.86 3.66 7.54
CA ILE A 16 15.03 3.85 6.34
C ILE A 16 15.82 3.75 5.03
N ASP A 17 17.07 4.23 4.98
CA ASP A 17 17.90 4.18 3.78
C ASP A 17 18.26 2.74 3.40
N ASP A 18 18.65 1.92 4.39
CA ASP A 18 18.94 0.50 4.19
C ASP A 18 17.70 -0.26 3.72
N THR A 19 16.58 -0.04 4.39
CA THR A 19 15.31 -0.67 4.02
C THR A 19 14.86 -0.26 2.62
N LEU A 20 14.95 1.03 2.28
CA LEU A 20 14.61 1.55 0.96
C LEU A 20 15.49 0.93 -0.13
N SER A 21 16.79 0.84 0.10
CA SER A 21 17.74 0.19 -0.80
C SER A 21 17.35 -1.26 -1.10
N LYS A 22 17.06 -2.04 -0.07
CA LYS A 22 16.65 -3.44 -0.18
C LYS A 22 15.29 -3.59 -0.89
N MET A 23 14.34 -2.70 -0.60
CA MET A 23 13.05 -2.71 -1.28
C MET A 23 13.20 -2.41 -2.77
N VAL A 24 13.95 -1.37 -3.15
CA VAL A 24 14.17 -1.00 -4.56
C VAL A 24 14.90 -2.12 -5.31
N ALA A 25 15.91 -2.75 -4.68
CA ALA A 25 16.59 -3.91 -5.24
C ALA A 25 15.65 -5.11 -5.50
N GLY A 26 14.54 -5.19 -4.78
CA GLY A 26 13.49 -6.17 -5.01
C GLY A 26 12.59 -5.87 -6.21
N GLY A 27 12.59 -4.64 -6.74
CA GLY A 27 11.85 -4.23 -7.92
C GLY A 27 10.33 -4.04 -7.70
N PRO A 28 9.89 -3.29 -6.68
CA PRO A 28 8.49 -2.92 -6.57
C PRO A 28 8.11 -1.92 -7.66
N ASN A 29 6.82 -1.84 -8.02
CA ASN A 29 6.36 -0.84 -9.00
C ASN A 29 6.47 0.59 -8.45
N ALA A 30 6.13 0.80 -7.17
CA ALA A 30 6.14 2.11 -6.55
C ALA A 30 6.43 2.04 -5.05
N ILE A 31 6.88 3.15 -4.49
CA ILE A 31 7.08 3.33 -3.05
C ILE A 31 6.34 4.58 -2.59
N THR A 32 5.51 4.41 -1.54
CA THR A 32 4.79 5.52 -0.92
C THR A 32 5.59 6.09 0.25
N MET A 33 5.82 7.41 0.23
CA MET A 33 6.57 8.14 1.25
C MET A 33 5.92 9.49 1.56
N HIS A 34 6.13 9.99 2.79
CA HIS A 34 5.85 11.39 3.13
C HIS A 34 6.99 12.30 2.65
N LYS A 35 6.66 13.57 2.37
CA LYS A 35 7.55 14.56 1.74
C LYS A 35 8.93 14.65 2.38
N GLY A 36 9.02 14.76 3.71
CA GLY A 36 10.30 14.93 4.39
C GLY A 36 11.26 13.71 4.28
N ILE A 37 10.70 12.51 4.10
CA ILE A 37 11.51 11.31 3.86
C ILE A 37 11.83 11.17 2.37
N ALA A 38 10.87 11.46 1.49
CA ALA A 38 11.11 11.45 0.05
C ALA A 38 12.23 12.42 -0.34
N GLU A 39 12.20 13.65 0.18
CA GLU A 39 13.24 14.66 -0.05
C GLU A 39 14.65 14.19 0.35
N LYS A 40 14.76 13.50 1.48
CA LYS A 40 16.07 13.11 2.04
C LYS A 40 16.62 11.81 1.48
N CYS A 41 15.72 10.85 1.13
CA CYS A 41 16.15 9.47 0.88
C CYS A 41 15.85 8.98 -0.55
N PHE A 42 14.93 9.61 -1.29
CA PHE A 42 14.46 9.03 -2.55
C PHE A 42 15.33 9.34 -3.77
N ALA A 43 16.07 10.45 -3.80
CA ALA A 43 16.81 10.90 -4.98
C ALA A 43 17.69 9.84 -5.67
N PRO A 44 18.40 8.91 -4.96
CA PRO A 44 19.19 7.85 -5.60
C PRO A 44 18.37 6.81 -6.38
N TYR A 45 17.07 6.79 -6.19
CA TYR A 45 16.12 5.82 -6.74
C TYR A 45 15.19 6.40 -7.81
N ALA A 46 15.27 7.71 -8.07
CA ALA A 46 14.51 8.37 -9.13
C ALA A 46 14.75 7.68 -10.49
N GLY A 47 13.67 7.37 -11.21
CA GLY A 47 13.69 6.62 -12.46
C GLY A 47 13.89 5.10 -12.33
N LYS A 48 14.13 4.56 -11.13
CA LYS A 48 14.23 3.12 -10.86
C LYS A 48 12.95 2.53 -10.29
N VAL A 49 12.18 3.33 -9.58
CA VAL A 49 10.92 2.98 -8.96
C VAL A 49 10.04 4.23 -8.91
N ALA A 50 8.74 4.09 -9.06
CA ALA A 50 7.83 5.23 -8.99
C ALA A 50 7.71 5.75 -7.55
N LEU A 51 7.70 7.09 -7.39
CA LEU A 51 7.42 7.76 -6.14
C LEU A 51 5.93 8.09 -6.03
N VAL A 52 5.29 7.59 -4.98
CA VAL A 52 3.95 8.01 -4.58
C VAL A 52 4.06 8.91 -3.36
N LEU A 53 3.80 10.22 -3.52
CA LEU A 53 3.83 11.13 -2.39
C LEU A 53 2.55 11.02 -1.55
N LYS A 54 2.70 10.76 -0.26
CA LYS A 54 1.57 10.69 0.66
C LYS A 54 1.18 12.07 1.16
N LEU A 55 -0.03 12.52 0.80
CA LEU A 55 -0.53 13.87 1.09
C LEU A 55 -1.24 13.98 2.44
N THR A 56 -1.73 12.85 2.97
CA THR A 56 -2.46 12.81 4.24
C THR A 56 -1.87 11.82 5.20
N THR A 57 -2.20 11.92 6.46
CA THR A 57 -1.87 10.92 7.47
C THR A 57 -2.87 10.96 8.61
N PHE A 58 -2.94 9.90 9.39
CA PHE A 58 -3.54 9.91 10.73
C PHE A 58 -2.44 9.82 11.79
N GLY A 59 -2.74 10.20 13.02
CA GLY A 59 -1.81 10.12 14.13
C GLY A 59 -1.92 8.81 14.92
N VAL A 60 -0.92 8.52 15.73
CA VAL A 60 -0.91 7.32 16.61
C VAL A 60 -2.11 7.29 17.56
N TYR A 61 -2.56 8.46 18.02
CA TYR A 61 -3.66 8.60 18.98
C TYR A 61 -5.02 8.87 18.32
N HIS A 62 -5.04 9.23 17.02
CA HIS A 62 -6.23 9.54 16.23
C HIS A 62 -6.18 8.75 14.92
N PHE A 63 -6.38 7.44 15.01
CA PHE A 63 -6.21 6.52 13.89
C PHE A 63 -7.41 6.43 12.94
N ASP A 64 -8.51 7.07 13.29
CA ASP A 64 -9.78 7.12 12.57
C ASP A 64 -10.04 8.48 11.88
N GLU A 65 -9.03 9.35 11.84
CA GLU A 65 -9.12 10.65 11.19
C GLU A 65 -7.83 10.95 10.40
N ASP A 66 -7.95 10.99 9.08
CA ASP A 66 -6.87 11.44 8.21
C ASP A 66 -6.86 12.97 8.11
N VAL A 67 -5.68 13.56 8.15
CA VAL A 67 -5.47 15.01 7.99
C VAL A 67 -4.51 15.27 6.83
N GLN A 68 -4.73 16.33 6.07
CA GLN A 68 -3.84 16.72 4.97
C GLN A 68 -2.58 17.39 5.54
N VAL A 69 -1.40 16.90 5.09
CA VAL A 69 -0.06 17.34 5.50
C VAL A 69 0.83 17.75 4.33
N ALA A 70 0.36 17.53 3.13
CA ALA A 70 0.97 17.97 1.87
C ALA A 70 -0.13 18.18 0.83
N ASP A 71 0.19 18.78 -0.30
CA ASP A 71 -0.74 18.98 -1.42
C ASP A 71 -0.19 18.43 -2.74
N VAL A 72 -0.98 18.51 -3.79
CA VAL A 72 -0.63 17.98 -5.11
C VAL A 72 0.51 18.80 -5.75
N GLU A 73 0.59 20.10 -5.49
CA GLU A 73 1.67 20.95 -5.98
C GLU A 73 3.02 20.55 -5.38
N GLU A 74 3.07 20.24 -4.09
CA GLU A 74 4.27 19.67 -3.47
C GLU A 74 4.68 18.33 -4.13
N GLY A 75 3.69 17.51 -4.52
CA GLY A 75 3.94 16.26 -5.27
C GLY A 75 4.59 16.52 -6.63
N LEU A 76 4.09 17.48 -7.38
CA LEU A 76 4.66 17.89 -8.67
C LEU A 76 6.09 18.44 -8.51
N LEU A 77 6.31 19.33 -7.55
CA LEU A 77 7.62 19.94 -7.30
C LEU A 77 8.67 18.90 -6.88
N MET A 78 8.25 17.82 -6.24
CA MET A 78 9.13 16.71 -5.84
C MET A 78 9.33 15.66 -6.94
N GLY A 79 8.68 15.82 -8.10
CA GLY A 79 8.76 14.86 -9.20
C GLY A 79 8.10 13.51 -8.86
N ALA A 80 7.03 13.53 -8.08
CA ALA A 80 6.28 12.32 -7.77
C ALA A 80 5.53 11.82 -9.02
N ASP A 81 5.49 10.51 -9.21
CA ASP A 81 4.76 9.85 -10.30
C ASP A 81 3.25 9.72 -10.01
N ALA A 82 2.89 9.78 -8.74
CA ALA A 82 1.51 9.79 -8.25
C ALA A 82 1.44 10.41 -6.86
N VAL A 83 0.26 10.79 -6.45
CA VAL A 83 -0.01 11.20 -5.06
C VAL A 83 -0.98 10.24 -4.38
N SER A 84 -0.95 10.19 -3.05
CA SER A 84 -1.90 9.37 -2.32
C SER A 84 -2.52 10.10 -1.13
N ALA A 85 -3.82 9.92 -0.93
CA ALA A 85 -4.58 10.44 0.19
C ALA A 85 -5.18 9.30 1.01
N GLY A 86 -5.34 9.50 2.31
CA GLY A 86 -6.15 8.63 3.17
C GLY A 86 -7.58 9.18 3.25
N CYS A 87 -8.52 8.29 3.48
CA CYS A 87 -9.89 8.62 3.77
C CYS A 87 -10.48 7.55 4.69
N ILE A 88 -11.17 7.96 5.72
CA ILE A 88 -11.79 7.03 6.66
C ILE A 88 -13.30 7.26 6.61
N VAL A 89 -14.05 6.19 6.38
CA VAL A 89 -15.52 6.20 6.35
C VAL A 89 -16.06 5.32 7.47
N GLY A 90 -17.14 5.76 8.12
CA GLY A 90 -17.73 5.07 9.27
C GLY A 90 -17.44 5.73 10.62
N GLY A 91 -16.94 6.96 10.61
CA GLY A 91 -16.81 7.81 11.79
C GLY A 91 -17.71 9.05 11.71
N ASP A 92 -17.87 9.76 12.81
CA ASP A 92 -18.67 10.99 12.90
C ASP A 92 -18.11 12.14 12.03
N ASN A 93 -16.83 12.07 11.70
CA ASN A 93 -16.12 13.04 10.85
C ASN A 93 -16.10 12.66 9.35
N GLN A 94 -16.87 11.67 8.93
CA GLN A 94 -16.86 11.16 7.55
C GLN A 94 -17.08 12.25 6.49
N ASP A 95 -17.95 13.21 6.76
CA ASP A 95 -18.22 14.33 5.84
C ASP A 95 -16.96 15.19 5.59
N GLN A 96 -16.13 15.40 6.61
CA GLN A 96 -14.87 16.12 6.52
C GLN A 96 -13.84 15.31 5.73
N GLN A 97 -13.79 13.99 5.93
CA GLN A 97 -12.91 13.06 5.21
C GLN A 97 -13.26 13.04 3.72
N LEU A 98 -14.53 12.92 3.36
CA LEU A 98 -14.97 12.93 1.96
C LEU A 98 -14.74 14.31 1.31
N ARG A 99 -14.94 15.41 2.04
CA ARG A 99 -14.66 16.76 1.56
C ARG A 99 -13.17 16.98 1.29
N MET A 100 -12.29 16.46 2.16
CA MET A 100 -10.85 16.51 1.98
C MET A 100 -10.44 15.71 0.73
N LEU A 101 -10.92 14.49 0.58
CA LEU A 101 -10.63 13.65 -0.59
C LEU A 101 -11.12 14.30 -1.89
N GLY A 102 -12.33 14.87 -1.88
CA GLY A 102 -12.88 15.57 -3.06
C GLY A 102 -12.07 16.81 -3.48
N ARG A 103 -11.46 17.54 -2.53
CA ARG A 103 -10.54 18.65 -2.84
C ARG A 103 -9.25 18.13 -3.47
N ILE A 104 -8.62 17.12 -2.86
CA ILE A 104 -7.39 16.52 -3.38
C ILE A 104 -7.63 15.94 -4.78
N SER A 105 -8.74 15.24 -5.00
CA SER A 105 -9.09 14.70 -6.31
C SER A 105 -9.21 15.78 -7.38
N LYS A 106 -9.85 16.91 -7.05
CA LYS A 106 -9.95 18.05 -7.95
C LYS A 106 -8.58 18.66 -8.30
N GLU A 107 -7.70 18.77 -7.30
CA GLU A 107 -6.32 19.27 -7.49
C GLU A 107 -5.51 18.29 -8.35
N ALA A 108 -5.58 17.00 -8.05
CA ALA A 108 -4.91 15.95 -8.80
C ALA A 108 -5.35 15.91 -10.28
N LEU A 109 -6.66 16.00 -10.53
CA LEU A 109 -7.21 16.07 -11.89
C LEU A 109 -6.68 17.28 -12.67
N ARG A 110 -6.59 18.45 -12.04
CA ARG A 110 -6.05 19.66 -12.68
C ARG A 110 -4.58 19.58 -13.01
N ALA A 111 -3.85 18.85 -12.20
CA ALA A 111 -2.41 18.63 -12.32
C ALA A 111 -2.08 17.40 -13.20
N GLU A 112 -3.09 16.70 -13.72
CA GLU A 112 -2.94 15.42 -14.42
C GLU A 112 -2.13 14.38 -13.60
N MET A 113 -2.23 14.47 -12.27
CA MET A 113 -1.51 13.64 -11.33
C MET A 113 -2.34 12.43 -10.90
N PRO A 114 -1.89 11.19 -11.13
CA PRO A 114 -2.62 10.00 -10.66
C PRO A 114 -2.85 10.03 -9.15
N LEU A 115 -4.08 9.75 -8.72
CA LEU A 115 -4.49 9.75 -7.32
C LEU A 115 -4.77 8.34 -6.80
N ILE A 116 -4.07 7.96 -5.76
CA ILE A 116 -4.30 6.73 -5.00
C ILE A 116 -5.03 7.07 -3.69
N CYS A 117 -6.14 6.42 -3.40
CA CYS A 117 -6.81 6.59 -2.10
C CYS A 117 -6.62 5.38 -1.19
N HIS A 118 -6.10 5.61 0.00
CA HIS A 118 -6.08 4.63 1.09
C HIS A 118 -7.39 4.77 1.88
N ILE A 119 -8.46 4.09 1.48
CA ILE A 119 -9.76 4.21 2.12
C ILE A 119 -10.11 3.00 2.97
N TYR A 120 -10.57 3.28 4.20
CA TYR A 120 -10.89 2.22 5.16
C TYR A 120 -12.23 2.47 5.82
N PRO A 121 -13.10 1.43 5.84
CA PRO A 121 -14.33 1.46 6.63
C PRO A 121 -13.99 1.20 8.09
N ARG A 122 -13.89 2.24 8.89
CA ARG A 122 -13.64 2.17 10.34
C ARG A 122 -14.08 3.46 11.03
N GLY A 123 -14.18 3.42 12.33
CA GLY A 123 -14.63 4.54 13.15
C GLY A 123 -15.64 4.04 14.16
N ASN A 124 -16.37 4.95 14.79
CA ASN A 124 -17.33 4.62 15.83
C ASN A 124 -18.60 3.91 15.31
N HIS A 125 -18.90 3.99 14.01
CA HIS A 125 -20.04 3.29 13.39
C HIS A 125 -19.65 1.97 12.73
N ILE A 126 -18.36 1.72 12.45
CA ILE A 126 -17.85 0.49 11.83
C ILE A 126 -16.66 -0.01 12.65
N THR A 127 -16.87 -1.03 13.46
CA THR A 127 -15.88 -1.53 14.40
C THR A 127 -15.58 -3.03 14.23
N GLY A 128 -14.49 -3.50 14.82
CA GLY A 128 -14.15 -4.91 14.86
C GLY A 128 -14.10 -5.58 13.50
N ALA A 129 -14.78 -6.71 13.35
CA ALA A 129 -14.81 -7.50 12.12
C ALA A 129 -15.55 -6.83 10.97
N ASP A 130 -16.49 -5.91 11.26
CA ASP A 130 -17.28 -5.20 10.25
C ASP A 130 -16.42 -4.36 9.30
N GLN A 131 -15.21 -3.98 9.74
CA GLN A 131 -14.21 -3.30 8.89
C GLN A 131 -13.75 -4.15 7.68
N TYR A 132 -14.00 -5.45 7.71
CA TYR A 132 -13.61 -6.41 6.67
C TYR A 132 -14.83 -7.01 5.95
N SER A 133 -16.05 -6.62 6.31
CA SER A 133 -17.24 -7.10 5.62
C SER A 133 -17.28 -6.65 4.16
N VAL A 134 -17.82 -7.47 3.29
CA VAL A 134 -17.96 -7.16 1.85
C VAL A 134 -18.72 -5.84 1.66
N GLU A 135 -19.78 -5.64 2.43
CA GLU A 135 -20.63 -4.45 2.35
C GLU A 135 -19.84 -3.18 2.65
N ASN A 136 -19.16 -3.14 3.80
CA ASN A 136 -18.44 -1.94 4.24
C ASN A 136 -17.19 -1.67 3.39
N VAL A 137 -16.45 -2.71 2.98
CA VAL A 137 -15.29 -2.55 2.09
C VAL A 137 -15.74 -2.07 0.71
N THR A 138 -16.85 -2.61 0.18
CA THR A 138 -17.42 -2.14 -1.09
C THR A 138 -17.88 -0.69 -0.99
N TYR A 139 -18.59 -0.33 0.08
CA TYR A 139 -19.02 1.05 0.32
C TYR A 139 -17.83 2.02 0.31
N ALA A 140 -16.80 1.71 1.10
CA ALA A 140 -15.60 2.54 1.18
C ALA A 140 -14.93 2.69 -0.19
N ALA A 141 -14.67 1.58 -0.87
CA ALA A 141 -14.02 1.61 -2.18
C ALA A 141 -14.88 2.34 -3.23
N ARG A 142 -16.19 2.14 -3.23
CA ARG A 142 -17.10 2.82 -4.14
C ARG A 142 -17.15 4.33 -3.90
N ALA A 143 -17.16 4.77 -2.65
CA ALA A 143 -17.11 6.20 -2.32
C ALA A 143 -15.85 6.89 -2.90
N ALA A 144 -14.68 6.24 -2.81
CA ALA A 144 -13.47 6.77 -3.42
C ALA A 144 -13.54 6.81 -4.96
N ALA A 145 -14.09 5.77 -5.59
CA ALA A 145 -14.28 5.74 -7.05
C ALA A 145 -15.18 6.87 -7.55
N GLU A 146 -16.29 7.14 -6.85
CA GLU A 146 -17.21 8.22 -7.19
C GLU A 146 -16.62 9.62 -6.98
N LEU A 147 -15.60 9.74 -6.15
CA LEU A 147 -14.82 10.98 -5.99
C LEU A 147 -13.67 11.13 -6.99
N GLY A 148 -13.55 10.23 -7.97
CA GLY A 148 -12.57 10.35 -9.06
C GLY A 148 -11.18 9.84 -8.74
N VAL A 149 -11.06 8.85 -7.86
CA VAL A 149 -9.78 8.20 -7.52
C VAL A 149 -9.42 7.15 -8.57
N ASP A 150 -8.15 7.13 -9.01
CA ASP A 150 -7.66 6.20 -10.05
C ASP A 150 -7.36 4.81 -9.52
N LEU A 151 -6.78 4.72 -8.33
CA LEU A 151 -6.46 3.45 -7.66
C LEU A 151 -6.84 3.51 -6.19
N ILE A 152 -7.57 2.51 -5.75
CA ILE A 152 -8.14 2.42 -4.41
C ILE A 152 -7.44 1.32 -3.62
N LYS A 153 -6.82 1.70 -2.51
CA LYS A 153 -6.29 0.77 -1.52
C LYS A 153 -7.28 0.61 -0.38
N THR A 154 -7.75 -0.63 -0.15
CA THR A 154 -8.72 -0.92 0.91
C THR A 154 -8.40 -2.22 1.64
N ASN A 155 -9.26 -2.64 2.57
CA ASN A 155 -9.11 -3.90 3.28
C ASN A 155 -9.42 -5.11 2.38
N TYR A 156 -8.73 -6.22 2.63
CA TYR A 156 -9.09 -7.53 2.08
C TYR A 156 -10.21 -8.15 2.92
N THR A 157 -11.21 -8.73 2.27
CA THR A 157 -12.41 -9.29 2.94
C THR A 157 -12.22 -10.70 3.51
N GLY A 158 -11.05 -11.32 3.26
CA GLY A 158 -10.66 -12.59 3.87
C GLY A 158 -10.60 -13.78 2.91
N ASP A 159 -11.36 -13.79 1.84
CA ASP A 159 -11.37 -14.83 0.81
C ASP A 159 -11.53 -14.26 -0.60
N LEU A 160 -11.28 -15.10 -1.62
CA LEU A 160 -11.31 -14.72 -3.02
C LEU A 160 -12.71 -14.27 -3.45
N ASP A 161 -13.73 -15.06 -3.15
CA ASP A 161 -15.09 -14.86 -3.66
C ASP A 161 -15.73 -13.60 -3.10
N SER A 162 -15.49 -13.32 -1.82
CA SER A 162 -15.93 -12.09 -1.17
C SER A 162 -15.24 -10.86 -1.73
N PHE A 163 -13.92 -10.95 -1.99
CA PHE A 163 -13.18 -9.82 -2.53
C PHE A 163 -13.46 -9.58 -4.02
N ALA A 164 -13.73 -10.62 -4.80
CA ALA A 164 -14.17 -10.48 -6.19
C ALA A 164 -15.44 -9.64 -6.31
N LYS A 165 -16.39 -9.75 -5.35
CA LYS A 165 -17.58 -8.89 -5.30
C LYS A 165 -17.24 -7.42 -5.10
N VAL A 166 -16.23 -7.12 -4.26
CA VAL A 166 -15.75 -5.74 -4.07
C VAL A 166 -15.18 -5.21 -5.37
N VAL A 167 -14.27 -5.96 -6.02
CA VAL A 167 -13.65 -5.55 -7.29
C VAL A 167 -14.70 -5.32 -8.38
N GLN A 168 -15.68 -6.21 -8.50
CA GLN A 168 -16.75 -6.11 -9.50
C GLN A 168 -17.65 -4.89 -9.28
N ALA A 169 -17.88 -4.50 -8.04
CA ALA A 169 -18.80 -3.40 -7.69
C ALA A 169 -18.16 -2.00 -7.85
N VAL A 170 -16.83 -1.94 -8.04
CA VAL A 170 -16.07 -0.68 -8.01
C VAL A 170 -15.50 -0.38 -9.40
N PRO A 171 -15.95 0.68 -10.09
CA PRO A 171 -15.48 1.05 -11.43
C PRO A 171 -14.16 1.81 -11.40
N ALA A 172 -13.20 1.35 -10.60
CA ALA A 172 -11.82 1.86 -10.50
C ALA A 172 -10.88 0.71 -10.17
N ARG A 173 -9.58 0.92 -10.28
CA ARG A 173 -8.60 -0.10 -9.90
C ARG A 173 -8.58 -0.29 -8.39
N VAL A 174 -8.68 -1.53 -7.92
CA VAL A 174 -8.67 -1.85 -6.49
C VAL A 174 -7.39 -2.63 -6.16
N ALA A 175 -6.72 -2.24 -5.09
CA ALA A 175 -5.60 -2.95 -4.49
C ALA A 175 -5.86 -3.17 -3.00
N ILE A 176 -5.24 -4.17 -2.40
CA ILE A 176 -5.38 -4.41 -0.97
C ILE A 176 -4.27 -3.80 -0.13
N ALA A 177 -4.61 -3.48 1.12
CA ALA A 177 -3.66 -3.28 2.20
C ALA A 177 -3.30 -4.64 2.84
N GLY A 178 -2.04 -4.83 3.22
CA GLY A 178 -1.58 -6.01 3.96
C GLY A 178 -1.99 -6.01 5.43
N GLY A 179 -3.26 -5.70 5.72
CA GLY A 179 -3.75 -5.48 7.09
C GLY A 179 -4.21 -6.73 7.82
N LEU A 180 -4.58 -7.80 7.13
CA LEU A 180 -4.91 -9.07 7.75
C LEU A 180 -3.65 -9.70 8.38
N LYS A 181 -3.82 -10.29 9.54
CA LYS A 181 -2.74 -11.03 10.20
C LYS A 181 -2.47 -12.30 9.41
N CYS A 182 -1.43 -12.28 8.59
CA CYS A 182 -0.78 -13.48 8.12
C CYS A 182 0.37 -13.80 9.08
N GLU A 183 0.45 -15.01 9.57
CA GLU A 183 1.51 -15.46 10.48
C GLU A 183 2.70 -16.01 9.68
N THR A 184 2.45 -16.53 8.49
CA THR A 184 3.45 -17.15 7.63
C THR A 184 3.55 -16.47 6.26
N VAL A 185 4.71 -16.63 5.63
CA VAL A 185 4.92 -16.20 4.23
C VAL A 185 3.95 -16.92 3.28
N LYS A 186 3.68 -18.20 3.53
CA LYS A 186 2.74 -18.98 2.72
C LYS A 186 1.35 -18.35 2.69
N GLU A 187 0.82 -17.96 3.84
CA GLU A 187 -0.47 -17.26 3.94
C GLU A 187 -0.44 -15.92 3.22
N TYR A 188 0.68 -15.21 3.31
CA TYR A 188 0.86 -13.92 2.64
C TYR A 188 0.88 -14.05 1.11
N LEU A 189 1.58 -15.07 0.59
CA LEU A 189 1.58 -15.38 -0.84
C LEU A 189 0.21 -15.89 -1.29
N GLN A 190 -0.49 -16.68 -0.47
CA GLN A 190 -1.85 -17.15 -0.78
C GLN A 190 -2.85 -15.99 -0.83
N MET A 191 -2.80 -15.07 0.12
CA MET A 191 -3.60 -13.84 0.08
C MET A 191 -3.31 -13.03 -1.18
N THR A 192 -2.05 -12.88 -1.55
CA THR A 192 -1.64 -12.18 -2.76
C THR A 192 -2.23 -12.85 -4.01
N ARG A 193 -2.13 -14.17 -4.10
CA ARG A 193 -2.68 -14.93 -5.23
C ARG A 193 -4.20 -14.79 -5.32
N ASN A 194 -4.91 -14.99 -4.20
CA ASN A 194 -6.35 -14.86 -4.14
C ASN A 194 -6.83 -13.46 -4.61
N VAL A 195 -6.12 -12.41 -4.20
CA VAL A 195 -6.46 -11.03 -4.57
C VAL A 195 -6.25 -10.79 -6.07
N MET A 196 -5.18 -11.32 -6.63
CA MET A 196 -4.95 -11.22 -8.08
C MET A 196 -6.00 -12.02 -8.86
N ASP A 197 -6.37 -13.22 -8.40
CA ASP A 197 -7.40 -14.05 -9.01
C ASP A 197 -8.81 -13.43 -8.89
N ALA A 198 -9.05 -12.63 -7.85
CA ALA A 198 -10.26 -11.83 -7.70
C ALA A 198 -10.34 -10.64 -8.69
N GLY A 199 -9.29 -10.38 -9.48
CA GLY A 199 -9.24 -9.30 -10.46
C GLY A 199 -8.76 -7.95 -9.90
N ALA A 200 -8.10 -7.93 -8.75
CA ALA A 200 -7.48 -6.71 -8.24
C ALA A 200 -6.32 -6.24 -9.12
N ALA A 201 -6.03 -4.95 -9.08
CA ALA A 201 -4.92 -4.33 -9.81
C ALA A 201 -3.55 -4.61 -9.16
N GLY A 202 -3.53 -5.05 -7.90
CA GLY A 202 -2.30 -5.33 -7.18
C GLY A 202 -2.45 -5.28 -5.66
N VAL A 203 -1.33 -5.12 -5.00
CA VAL A 203 -1.24 -5.05 -3.54
C VAL A 203 -0.41 -3.85 -3.09
N THR A 204 -0.69 -3.34 -1.90
CA THR A 204 0.08 -2.25 -1.30
C THR A 204 0.53 -2.66 0.09
N TYR A 205 1.63 -3.35 0.13
CA TYR A 205 2.18 -3.95 1.33
C TYR A 205 3.24 -3.07 2.00
N GLY A 206 3.33 -3.16 3.31
CA GLY A 206 4.30 -2.41 4.10
C GLY A 206 4.91 -3.27 5.20
N ARG A 207 4.29 -3.28 6.38
CA ARG A 207 4.84 -3.84 7.62
C ARG A 207 5.39 -5.25 7.52
N PHE A 208 4.74 -6.14 6.81
CA PHE A 208 5.21 -7.50 6.60
C PHE A 208 6.50 -7.50 5.76
N VAL A 209 6.54 -6.67 4.70
CA VAL A 209 7.67 -6.63 3.77
C VAL A 209 8.91 -6.02 4.43
N PHE A 210 8.81 -4.82 4.99
CA PHE A 210 10.01 -4.15 5.52
C PHE A 210 10.50 -4.71 6.88
N ARG A 211 9.77 -5.64 7.48
CA ARG A 211 10.21 -6.42 8.65
C ARG A 211 10.71 -7.81 8.29
N TYR A 212 10.62 -8.17 7.03
CA TYR A 212 11.06 -9.49 6.60
C TYR A 212 12.59 -9.56 6.60
N ARG A 213 13.12 -10.73 6.93
CA ARG A 213 14.58 -10.97 7.05
C ARG A 213 15.35 -10.67 5.76
N ASP A 214 14.78 -11.02 4.60
CA ASP A 214 15.31 -10.71 3.27
C ASP A 214 14.25 -9.98 2.44
N ILE A 215 14.25 -8.65 2.59
CA ILE A 215 13.30 -7.76 1.93
C ILE A 215 13.37 -7.90 0.41
N THR A 216 14.59 -7.98 -0.14
CA THR A 216 14.83 -8.05 -1.58
C THR A 216 14.25 -9.33 -2.17
N ALA A 217 14.51 -10.48 -1.54
CA ALA A 217 13.98 -11.77 -1.97
C ALA A 217 12.44 -11.80 -1.90
N LEU A 218 11.86 -11.31 -0.81
CA LEU A 218 10.41 -11.27 -0.65
C LEU A 218 9.73 -10.37 -1.69
N VAL A 219 10.26 -9.18 -1.96
CA VAL A 219 9.69 -8.26 -2.96
C VAL A 219 9.78 -8.85 -4.37
N LYS A 220 10.91 -9.47 -4.75
CA LYS A 220 11.05 -10.20 -6.01
C LYS A 220 10.02 -11.32 -6.13
N THR A 221 9.83 -12.11 -5.08
CA THR A 221 8.86 -13.20 -5.06
C THR A 221 7.43 -12.69 -5.23
N LEU A 222 7.05 -11.65 -4.48
CA LEU A 222 5.74 -11.01 -4.62
C LEU A 222 5.50 -10.49 -6.03
N SER A 223 6.52 -9.87 -6.64
CA SER A 223 6.45 -9.40 -8.03
C SER A 223 6.15 -10.55 -9.00
N GLN A 224 6.77 -11.72 -8.83
CA GLN A 224 6.49 -12.90 -9.66
C GLN A 224 5.06 -13.44 -9.49
N VAL A 225 4.57 -13.49 -8.24
CA VAL A 225 3.17 -13.90 -7.97
C VAL A 225 2.18 -12.92 -8.61
N ILE A 226 2.44 -11.62 -8.54
CA ILE A 226 1.54 -10.57 -9.03
C ILE A 226 1.58 -10.48 -10.56
N HIS A 227 2.76 -10.36 -11.16
CA HIS A 227 2.89 -10.04 -12.58
C HIS A 227 2.96 -11.27 -13.48
N ASN A 228 3.55 -12.37 -13.00
CA ASN A 228 3.72 -13.59 -13.79
C ASN A 228 2.80 -14.73 -13.39
N GLY A 229 2.01 -14.53 -12.33
CA GLY A 229 0.96 -15.47 -11.93
C GLY A 229 1.48 -16.80 -11.39
N ILE A 230 2.73 -16.86 -10.91
CA ILE A 230 3.26 -18.09 -10.33
C ILE A 230 2.42 -18.55 -9.14
N SER A 231 2.37 -19.84 -8.92
CA SER A 231 1.65 -20.45 -7.81
C SER A 231 2.31 -20.12 -6.46
N VAL A 232 1.58 -20.31 -5.37
CA VAL A 232 2.12 -20.14 -4.02
C VAL A 232 3.31 -21.07 -3.77
N GLN A 233 3.26 -22.30 -4.29
CA GLN A 233 4.34 -23.28 -4.13
C GLN A 233 5.60 -22.82 -4.85
N GLU A 234 5.50 -22.42 -6.13
CA GLU A 234 6.61 -21.85 -6.90
C GLU A 234 7.16 -20.59 -6.24
N GLY A 235 6.28 -19.74 -5.66
CA GLY A 235 6.69 -18.56 -4.90
C GLY A 235 7.51 -18.90 -3.65
N LEU A 236 7.14 -19.94 -2.91
CA LEU A 236 7.91 -20.40 -1.75
C LEU A 236 9.28 -20.96 -2.16
N GLU A 237 9.34 -21.74 -3.21
CA GLU A 237 10.58 -22.30 -3.76
C GLU A 237 11.53 -21.20 -4.26
N LEU A 238 10.97 -20.21 -4.97
CA LEU A 238 11.73 -19.05 -5.44
C LEU A 238 12.29 -18.23 -4.27
N LEU A 239 11.48 -17.96 -3.24
CA LEU A 239 11.92 -17.23 -2.07
C LEU A 239 13.07 -17.93 -1.36
N GLU A 240 12.95 -19.23 -1.13
CA GLU A 240 14.01 -20.04 -0.52
C GLU A 240 15.29 -20.06 -1.35
N TYR A 241 15.16 -20.14 -2.67
CA TYR A 241 16.31 -20.04 -3.58
C TYR A 241 17.02 -18.70 -3.48
N LEU A 242 16.27 -17.58 -3.56
CA LEU A 242 16.82 -16.24 -3.49
C LEU A 242 17.50 -15.95 -2.15
N GLU A 243 16.89 -16.37 -1.04
CA GLU A 243 17.48 -16.22 0.30
C GLU A 243 18.81 -16.97 0.43
N ARG A 244 18.89 -18.19 -0.12
CA ARG A 244 20.15 -18.96 -0.14
C ARG A 244 21.25 -18.28 -0.97
N GLU A 245 20.90 -17.73 -2.12
CA GLU A 245 21.88 -17.04 -2.98
C GLU A 245 22.38 -15.74 -2.32
N HIS A 246 21.49 -14.97 -1.66
CA HIS A 246 21.90 -13.77 -0.94
C HIS A 246 22.81 -14.08 0.26
N GLN A 247 22.60 -15.22 0.96
CA GLN A 247 23.47 -15.66 2.05
C GLN A 247 24.87 -16.04 1.54
N LYS A 248 24.98 -16.73 0.41
CA LYS A 248 26.27 -17.08 -0.19
C LYS A 248 27.04 -15.85 -0.72
N GLY A 249 26.33 -14.88 -1.31
CA GLY A 249 26.95 -13.64 -1.81
C GLY A 249 27.40 -12.67 -0.71
N GLY A 250 26.98 -12.88 0.53
CA GLY A 250 27.37 -12.10 1.71
C GLY A 250 28.56 -12.65 2.50
N GLU A 251 29.08 -13.85 2.16
CA GLU A 251 30.32 -14.34 2.77
C GLU A 251 31.51 -13.63 2.12
N PRO A 252 32.36 -12.91 2.91
CA PRO A 252 33.58 -12.36 2.36
C PRO A 252 34.47 -13.51 1.88
N CYS A 253 34.94 -13.43 0.64
CA CYS A 253 36.04 -14.28 0.18
C CYS A 253 37.20 -14.15 1.18
N THR A 254 37.40 -15.20 1.99
CA THR A 254 38.57 -15.38 2.85
C THR A 254 39.81 -15.65 2.02
#